data_bfbcc7146f704c8ce9e91c55cf0bbad3
#
_entry.id   bfbcc7146f704c8ce9e91c55cf0bbad3
#
_cell.length_a   1.000
_cell.length_b   1.000
_cell.length_c   1.000
_cell.angle_alpha   90.00
_cell.angle_beta   90.00
_cell.angle_gamma   90.00
#
_symmetry.space_group_name_H-M   'P 1'
#
loop_
_entity.id
_entity.type
_entity.pdbx_description
1 polymer ?
#
loop_
_entity_poly.entity_id
_entity_poly.type
_entity_poly.pdbx_seq_one_letter_code
_entity_poly.pdbx_strand_id
1 'polypeptide(L)'
;MGLLQLPRNNPNERNLKVDNLVGFTLDGHDNGTYMYEPTDVAFTKCLHCGYRLDFFITNTNYTLKKTSKSLHIGKAVSGQADLSATYDGQTIVSRKFRDFCLQQGYKGMQFVDFPKDPEYFHLIVMSEVAFDPVRRGTRFEDFCSVCGNYGSVIGANPAYLQVVEPLKDGFYRSDILFGSGDNKNPLIIVGIDTKSKLRIAKLKGLVFGPAYGSG
;
A
#
# COMPACT_ATOMS: atom_id res chain seq x y z
N MET A 1 -65.19 5.97 -17.08
CA MET A 1 -64.18 5.03 -17.54
C MET A 1 -62.83 5.73 -17.40
N GLY A 2 -62.15 5.51 -16.28
CA GLY A 2 -60.86 6.09 -16.01
C GLY A 2 -59.75 5.14 -16.46
N LEU A 3 -58.90 5.61 -17.35
CA LEU A 3 -57.70 4.89 -17.78
C LEU A 3 -56.63 4.98 -16.67
N LEU A 4 -56.34 3.84 -16.04
CA LEU A 4 -55.19 3.67 -15.16
C LEU A 4 -53.91 3.76 -15.99
N GLN A 5 -53.12 4.82 -15.78
CA GLN A 5 -51.76 4.91 -16.30
C GLN A 5 -50.86 4.01 -15.45
N LEU A 6 -50.23 3.01 -16.08
CA LEU A 6 -49.15 2.22 -15.49
C LEU A 6 -47.90 3.08 -15.30
N PRO A 7 -47.14 2.89 -14.24
CA PRO A 7 -45.89 3.62 -14.03
C PRO A 7 -44.89 3.23 -15.13
N ARG A 8 -44.30 4.24 -15.77
CA ARG A 8 -43.19 4.07 -16.72
C ARG A 8 -41.97 3.62 -15.93
N ASN A 9 -41.53 2.41 -16.12
CA ASN A 9 -40.22 1.96 -15.67
C ASN A 9 -39.14 2.84 -16.33
N ASN A 10 -38.42 3.57 -15.49
CA ASN A 10 -37.28 4.39 -15.90
C ASN A 10 -36.06 3.46 -16.11
N PRO A 11 -35.53 3.28 -17.35
CA PRO A 11 -34.43 2.34 -17.62
C PRO A 11 -33.07 2.82 -17.07
N ASN A 12 -33.02 3.89 -16.29
CA ASN A 12 -31.81 4.48 -15.74
C ASN A 12 -31.58 4.26 -14.23
N GLU A 13 -32.29 3.33 -13.60
CA GLU A 13 -31.83 2.80 -12.31
C GLU A 13 -30.62 1.88 -12.58
N ARG A 14 -29.46 2.52 -12.85
CA ARG A 14 -28.17 1.85 -12.60
C ARG A 14 -28.20 1.46 -11.12
N ASN A 15 -28.24 0.16 -10.85
CA ASN A 15 -27.93 -0.37 -9.53
C ASN A 15 -26.59 0.21 -9.11
N LEU A 16 -26.62 1.31 -8.37
CA LEU A 16 -25.47 1.84 -7.65
C LEU A 16 -25.10 0.77 -6.65
N LYS A 17 -24.15 -0.11 -7.02
CA LYS A 17 -23.56 -1.03 -6.07
C LYS A 17 -23.05 -0.18 -4.91
N VAL A 18 -23.65 -0.36 -3.74
CA VAL A 18 -23.22 0.32 -2.52
C VAL A 18 -21.79 -0.15 -2.22
N ASP A 19 -20.87 0.80 -2.12
CA ASP A 19 -19.50 0.49 -1.78
C ASP A 19 -19.44 -0.06 -0.35
N ASN A 20 -19.15 -1.35 -0.23
CA ASN A 20 -19.01 -2.01 1.06
C ASN A 20 -17.59 -1.83 1.58
N LEU A 21 -17.43 -1.18 2.72
CA LEU A 21 -16.12 -1.01 3.37
C LEU A 21 -15.63 -2.38 3.88
N VAL A 22 -14.53 -2.86 3.35
CA VAL A 22 -13.95 -4.17 3.70
C VAL A 22 -12.62 -4.08 4.43
N GLY A 23 -11.97 -2.90 4.43
CA GLY A 23 -10.69 -2.69 5.07
C GLY A 23 -10.19 -1.27 4.85
N PHE A 24 -8.91 -1.08 5.07
CA PHE A 24 -8.27 0.23 4.88
C PHE A 24 -6.89 0.05 4.25
N THR A 25 -6.52 0.93 3.33
CA THR A 25 -5.11 1.09 2.96
C THR A 25 -4.36 1.69 4.15
N LEU A 26 -3.12 1.26 4.33
CA LEU A 26 -2.21 1.80 5.34
C LEU A 26 -0.98 2.34 4.64
N ASP A 27 -0.67 3.59 4.89
CA ASP A 27 0.50 4.27 4.36
C ASP A 27 1.17 5.10 5.45
N GLY A 28 2.39 5.59 5.18
CA GLY A 28 3.15 6.49 6.03
C GLY A 28 3.40 7.82 5.35
N HIS A 29 3.72 8.83 6.17
CA HIS A 29 4.26 10.05 5.62
C HIS A 29 5.66 9.80 5.05
N ASP A 30 5.97 10.49 3.97
CA ASP A 30 7.28 10.51 3.38
C ASP A 30 8.34 10.92 4.42
N ASN A 31 9.40 10.12 4.52
CA ASN A 31 10.49 10.34 5.48
C ASN A 31 11.69 11.09 4.87
N GLY A 32 11.60 11.52 3.62
CA GLY A 32 12.63 12.29 2.93
C GLY A 32 13.85 11.49 2.48
N THR A 33 13.74 10.16 2.38
CA THR A 33 14.86 9.29 2.01
C THR A 33 14.51 8.37 0.86
N TYR A 34 15.52 7.78 0.23
CA TYR A 34 15.42 6.65 -0.68
C TYR A 34 16.03 5.42 -0.01
N MET A 35 15.37 4.26 -0.10
CA MET A 35 15.98 3.01 0.36
C MET A 35 17.07 2.55 -0.62
N TYR A 36 16.86 2.78 -1.89
CA TYR A 36 17.76 2.34 -2.95
C TYR A 36 18.41 3.55 -3.61
N GLU A 37 19.59 3.93 -3.10
CA GLU A 37 20.46 4.84 -3.85
C GLU A 37 20.88 4.13 -5.16
N PRO A 38 21.10 4.85 -6.26
CA PRO A 38 21.32 4.25 -7.59
C PRO A 38 22.44 3.23 -7.70
N THR A 39 23.33 3.17 -6.69
CA THR A 39 24.53 2.33 -6.70
C THR A 39 24.54 1.22 -5.66
N ASP A 40 23.54 1.14 -4.77
CA ASP A 40 23.70 0.37 -3.53
C ASP A 40 23.17 -1.08 -3.62
N VAL A 41 22.30 -1.41 -4.56
CA VAL A 41 21.71 -2.73 -4.68
C VAL A 41 21.66 -3.17 -6.14
N ALA A 42 22.20 -4.35 -6.42
CA ALA A 42 22.04 -5.00 -7.72
C ALA A 42 20.62 -5.58 -7.82
N PHE A 43 19.77 -4.95 -8.60
CA PHE A 43 18.44 -5.49 -8.92
C PHE A 43 18.50 -6.38 -10.15
N THR A 44 17.69 -7.43 -10.13
CA THR A 44 17.35 -8.15 -11.36
C THR A 44 16.46 -7.25 -12.22
N LYS A 45 16.91 -6.94 -13.42
CA LYS A 45 16.16 -6.09 -14.37
C LYS A 45 15.86 -6.85 -15.65
N CYS A 46 14.70 -6.53 -16.23
CA CYS A 46 14.38 -6.98 -17.58
C CYS A 46 15.36 -6.37 -18.58
N LEU A 47 16.04 -7.19 -19.36
CA LEU A 47 17.02 -6.73 -20.35
C LEU A 47 16.39 -5.93 -21.51
N HIS A 48 15.06 -6.05 -21.71
CA HIS A 48 14.36 -5.34 -22.78
C HIS A 48 13.87 -3.94 -22.34
N CYS A 49 13.20 -3.84 -21.20
CA CYS A 49 12.60 -2.58 -20.74
C CYS A 49 13.33 -1.94 -19.56
N GLY A 50 14.27 -2.66 -18.93
CA GLY A 50 14.99 -2.16 -17.77
C GLY A 50 14.21 -2.18 -16.46
N TYR A 51 12.95 -2.62 -16.44
CA TYR A 51 12.15 -2.63 -15.21
C TYR A 51 12.68 -3.65 -14.22
N ARG A 52 12.61 -3.26 -12.93
CA ARG A 52 12.98 -4.11 -11.81
C ARG A 52 12.01 -5.30 -11.70
N LEU A 53 12.57 -6.50 -11.51
CA LEU A 53 11.79 -7.74 -11.40
C LEU A 53 11.65 -8.24 -9.95
N ASP A 54 12.53 -7.79 -9.05
CA ASP A 54 12.57 -8.17 -7.64
C ASP A 54 12.12 -6.98 -6.76
N PHE A 55 10.91 -7.07 -6.24
CA PHE A 55 10.27 -5.95 -5.51
C PHE A 55 10.43 -6.01 -3.99
N PHE A 56 10.90 -7.15 -3.45
CA PHE A 56 10.97 -7.39 -2.02
C PHE A 56 12.40 -7.48 -1.47
N ILE A 57 13.34 -6.86 -2.16
CA ILE A 57 14.72 -6.75 -1.67
C ILE A 57 14.81 -5.60 -0.67
N THR A 58 15.58 -5.80 0.40
CA THR A 58 15.92 -4.76 1.36
C THR A 58 17.37 -4.32 1.17
N ASN A 59 17.60 -3.02 1.07
CA ASN A 59 18.94 -2.49 1.21
C ASN A 59 19.33 -2.45 2.70
N THR A 60 20.09 -3.44 3.15
CA THR A 60 20.52 -3.54 4.56
C THR A 60 21.49 -2.43 4.98
N ASN A 61 22.03 -1.67 4.04
CA ASN A 61 22.84 -0.48 4.32
C ASN A 61 22.04 0.79 4.56
N TYR A 62 20.70 0.74 4.34
CA TYR A 62 19.82 1.87 4.56
C TYR A 62 19.88 2.38 5.99
N THR A 63 19.77 3.69 6.15
CA THR A 63 19.62 4.37 7.44
C THR A 63 18.56 5.44 7.32
N LEU A 64 17.67 5.51 8.29
CA LEU A 64 16.73 6.62 8.43
C LEU A 64 17.49 7.83 8.98
N LYS A 65 17.94 8.71 8.09
CA LYS A 65 18.64 9.92 8.50
C LYS A 65 17.73 10.77 9.38
N LYS A 66 18.11 10.98 10.63
CA LYS A 66 17.47 11.96 11.53
C LYS A 66 17.80 13.36 11.03
N THR A 67 17.14 13.80 9.97
CA THR A 67 17.33 15.16 9.45
C THR A 67 16.56 16.13 10.34
N SER A 68 17.27 17.02 11.00
CA SER A 68 16.72 18.14 11.78
C SER A 68 16.05 19.22 10.92
N LYS A 69 16.00 19.04 9.61
CA LYS A 69 15.39 19.98 8.65
C LYS A 69 14.66 19.22 7.56
N SER A 70 13.38 18.97 7.74
CA SER A 70 12.53 18.63 6.61
C SER A 70 12.38 19.87 5.73
N LEU A 71 12.89 19.80 4.54
CA LEU A 71 12.60 20.77 3.50
C LEU A 71 11.25 20.42 2.86
N HIS A 72 10.30 21.32 3.09
CA HIS A 72 9.09 21.54 2.32
C HIS A 72 7.98 20.47 2.31
N ILE A 73 6.86 20.97 2.74
CA ILE A 73 5.47 20.56 2.75
C ILE A 73 5.05 19.90 4.06
N GLY A 74 4.61 20.78 4.98
CA GLY A 74 3.77 20.44 6.15
C GLY A 74 4.37 19.42 7.09
N LYS A 75 4.87 19.87 8.23
CA LYS A 75 5.33 19.10 9.40
C LYS A 75 5.79 17.67 9.06
N ALA A 76 6.97 17.58 8.48
CA ALA A 76 7.66 16.31 8.36
C ALA A 76 7.74 15.68 9.74
N VAL A 77 7.20 14.51 9.89
CA VAL A 77 7.32 13.74 11.12
C VAL A 77 8.74 13.20 11.15
N SER A 78 9.68 14.08 11.55
CA SER A 78 11.07 13.74 11.76
C SER A 78 11.16 12.56 12.70
N GLY A 79 11.84 11.47 12.33
CA GLY A 79 12.47 10.49 13.21
C GLY A 79 11.68 9.87 14.38
N GLN A 80 10.37 10.11 14.48
CA GLN A 80 9.49 9.66 15.55
C GLN A 80 8.21 8.97 15.03
N ALA A 81 8.11 8.75 13.71
CA ALA A 81 7.01 8.00 13.15
C ALA A 81 7.23 6.49 13.41
N ASP A 82 6.16 5.81 13.81
CA ASP A 82 6.17 4.36 13.93
C ASP A 82 5.99 3.67 12.58
N LEU A 83 5.50 4.42 11.56
CA LEU A 83 5.43 4.01 10.17
C LEU A 83 5.68 5.22 9.26
N SER A 84 6.52 5.06 8.26
CA SER A 84 6.85 6.07 7.25
C SER A 84 7.12 5.40 5.90
N ALA A 85 7.07 6.18 4.82
CA ALA A 85 7.40 5.75 3.48
C ALA A 85 8.68 6.44 2.98
N THR A 86 9.48 5.75 2.18
CA THR A 86 10.58 6.35 1.43
C THR A 86 10.06 6.91 0.10
N TYR A 87 10.82 7.78 -0.59
CA TYR A 87 10.47 8.31 -1.92
C TYR A 87 10.31 7.20 -2.98
N ASP A 88 10.99 6.09 -2.83
CA ASP A 88 10.88 4.89 -3.68
C ASP A 88 9.86 3.87 -3.15
N GLY A 89 8.94 4.32 -2.26
CA GLY A 89 7.73 3.63 -1.84
C GLY A 89 7.95 2.48 -0.86
N GLN A 90 9.12 2.37 -0.22
CA GLN A 90 9.36 1.32 0.77
C GLN A 90 8.81 1.72 2.13
N THR A 91 8.21 0.78 2.84
CA THR A 91 7.61 1.03 4.15
C THR A 91 8.60 0.75 5.27
N ILE A 92 8.91 1.79 6.04
CA ILE A 92 9.81 1.73 7.19
C ILE A 92 8.99 1.81 8.47
N VAL A 93 9.24 0.90 9.40
CA VAL A 93 8.54 0.84 10.68
C VAL A 93 9.49 0.86 11.86
N SER A 94 9.03 1.42 12.99
CA SER A 94 9.79 1.45 14.23
C SER A 94 9.78 0.09 14.94
N ARG A 95 10.69 -0.11 15.90
CA ARG A 95 10.69 -1.23 16.84
C ARG A 95 9.34 -1.34 17.56
N LYS A 96 8.76 -0.23 17.98
CA LYS A 96 7.45 -0.19 18.63
C LYS A 96 6.33 -0.77 17.75
N PHE A 97 6.32 -0.44 16.45
CA PHE A 97 5.35 -1.00 15.50
C PHE A 97 5.55 -2.51 15.33
N ARG A 98 6.80 -2.95 15.11
CA ARG A 98 7.14 -4.38 14.98
C ARG A 98 6.70 -5.16 16.22
N ASP A 99 7.08 -4.70 17.40
CA ASP A 99 6.80 -5.41 18.67
C ASP A 99 5.30 -5.48 18.93
N PHE A 100 4.54 -4.43 18.60
CA PHE A 100 3.08 -4.46 18.60
C PHE A 100 2.55 -5.55 17.68
N CYS A 101 3.01 -5.63 16.43
CA CYS A 101 2.54 -6.65 15.50
C CYS A 101 2.85 -8.06 15.95
N LEU A 102 4.05 -8.28 16.50
CA LEU A 102 4.45 -9.58 17.06
C LEU A 102 3.58 -9.95 18.27
N GLN A 103 3.30 -9.01 19.16
CA GLN A 103 2.44 -9.23 20.33
C GLN A 103 0.99 -9.56 19.95
N GLN A 104 0.48 -8.95 18.86
CA GLN A 104 -0.85 -9.29 18.31
C GLN A 104 -0.87 -10.64 17.58
N GLY A 105 0.27 -11.26 17.34
CA GLY A 105 0.40 -12.53 16.62
C GLY A 105 0.11 -12.43 15.13
N TYR A 106 0.24 -11.23 14.52
CA TYR A 106 0.05 -11.05 13.08
C TYR A 106 1.07 -11.87 12.29
N LYS A 107 0.59 -12.58 11.29
CA LYS A 107 1.39 -13.43 10.38
C LYS A 107 1.43 -12.83 8.98
N GLY A 108 2.27 -13.39 8.12
CA GLY A 108 2.39 -12.94 6.72
C GLY A 108 3.08 -11.59 6.58
N MET A 109 3.94 -11.22 7.53
CA MET A 109 4.80 -10.05 7.48
C MET A 109 6.24 -10.43 7.78
N GLN A 110 7.17 -9.71 7.16
CA GLN A 110 8.59 -9.77 7.46
C GLN A 110 9.06 -8.40 7.91
N PHE A 111 9.91 -8.38 8.93
CA PHE A 111 10.59 -7.18 9.41
C PHE A 111 12.08 -7.40 9.18
N VAL A 112 12.62 -6.74 8.17
CA VAL A 112 14.05 -6.89 7.83
C VAL A 112 14.85 -5.80 8.53
N ASP A 113 15.86 -6.23 9.26
CA ASP A 113 16.70 -5.36 10.09
C ASP A 113 17.55 -4.41 9.23
N PHE A 114 17.77 -3.22 9.77
CA PHE A 114 18.84 -2.31 9.31
C PHE A 114 19.96 -2.29 10.34
N PRO A 115 21.09 -2.97 10.08
CA PRO A 115 22.19 -3.07 11.06
C PRO A 115 22.74 -1.72 11.52
N LYS A 116 22.68 -0.69 10.66
CA LYS A 116 23.11 0.67 10.95
C LYS A 116 22.06 1.52 11.68
N ASP A 117 20.81 1.04 11.74
CA ASP A 117 19.69 1.75 12.38
C ASP A 117 18.70 0.75 13.04
N PRO A 118 19.15 0.09 14.13
CA PRO A 118 18.46 -1.09 14.71
C PRO A 118 17.10 -0.80 15.33
N GLU A 119 16.69 0.48 15.41
CA GLU A 119 15.34 0.86 15.88
C GLU A 119 14.29 0.85 14.76
N TYR A 120 14.70 0.60 13.51
CA TYR A 120 13.82 0.59 12.36
C TYR A 120 13.96 -0.70 11.55
N PHE A 121 12.91 -0.99 10.78
CA PHE A 121 12.79 -2.21 9.99
C PHE A 121 12.12 -1.91 8.66
N HIS A 122 12.53 -2.60 7.61
CA HIS A 122 11.74 -2.66 6.39
C HIS A 122 10.56 -3.62 6.60
N LEU A 123 9.35 -3.13 6.45
CA LEU A 123 8.14 -3.94 6.52
C LEU A 123 7.82 -4.50 5.12
N ILE A 124 7.78 -5.82 5.00
CA ILE A 124 7.32 -6.53 3.81
C ILE A 124 6.07 -7.34 4.18
N VAL A 125 4.95 -7.04 3.53
CA VAL A 125 3.70 -7.79 3.72
C VAL A 125 3.60 -8.86 2.65
N MET A 126 3.38 -10.11 3.05
CA MET A 126 3.36 -11.28 2.16
C MET A 126 1.95 -11.78 1.87
N SER A 127 1.00 -11.58 2.80
CA SER A 127 -0.41 -11.97 2.58
C SER A 127 -1.04 -11.12 1.51
N GLU A 128 -1.53 -11.73 0.44
CA GLU A 128 -2.04 -11.04 -0.74
C GLU A 128 -3.56 -10.96 -0.73
N VAL A 129 -4.10 -9.87 -1.27
CA VAL A 129 -5.51 -9.70 -1.60
C VAL A 129 -5.65 -9.16 -3.02
N ALA A 130 -6.58 -9.72 -3.79
CA ALA A 130 -6.81 -9.31 -5.15
C ALA A 130 -7.42 -7.91 -5.22
N PHE A 131 -6.82 -7.03 -6.02
CA PHE A 131 -7.32 -5.69 -6.31
C PHE A 131 -8.29 -5.74 -7.50
N ASP A 132 -9.30 -4.88 -7.52
CA ASP A 132 -10.22 -4.74 -8.67
C ASP A 132 -9.84 -3.52 -9.53
N PRO A 133 -8.99 -3.69 -10.53
CA PRO A 133 -8.54 -2.60 -11.37
C PRO A 133 -9.65 -2.07 -12.28
N VAL A 134 -10.63 -2.91 -12.63
CA VAL A 134 -11.73 -2.53 -13.52
C VAL A 134 -12.66 -1.57 -12.80
N ARG A 135 -13.12 -1.94 -11.61
CA ARG A 135 -13.99 -1.07 -10.81
C ARG A 135 -13.30 0.23 -10.42
N ARG A 136 -12.02 0.17 -10.12
CA ARG A 136 -11.23 1.37 -9.79
C ARG A 136 -10.97 2.25 -11.01
N GLY A 137 -10.96 1.71 -12.22
CA GLY A 137 -10.50 2.39 -13.43
C GLY A 137 -8.98 2.58 -13.42
N THR A 138 -8.26 1.56 -12.94
CA THR A 138 -6.79 1.56 -12.93
C THR A 138 -6.26 1.54 -14.35
N ARG A 139 -5.26 2.38 -14.63
CA ARG A 139 -4.59 2.44 -15.93
C ARG A 139 -3.26 1.73 -15.87
N PHE A 140 -3.01 0.93 -16.89
CA PHE A 140 -1.78 0.17 -17.09
C PHE A 140 -1.10 0.71 -18.36
N GLU A 141 0.09 1.24 -18.23
CA GLU A 141 0.80 1.92 -19.30
C GLU A 141 2.19 1.27 -19.53
N ASP A 142 2.71 1.36 -20.76
CA ASP A 142 4.04 0.88 -21.14
C ASP A 142 4.25 -0.63 -20.89
N PHE A 143 3.38 -1.47 -21.45
CA PHE A 143 3.48 -2.92 -21.33
C PHE A 143 4.74 -3.48 -21.97
N CYS A 144 5.50 -4.27 -21.24
CA CYS A 144 6.63 -5.02 -21.75
C CYS A 144 6.25 -6.49 -21.98
N SER A 145 6.21 -6.92 -23.24
CA SER A 145 5.86 -8.31 -23.61
C SER A 145 6.91 -9.33 -23.19
N VAL A 146 8.14 -8.91 -22.88
CA VAL A 146 9.22 -9.82 -22.48
C VAL A 146 9.10 -10.22 -21.00
N CYS A 147 8.83 -9.28 -20.11
CA CYS A 147 8.70 -9.57 -18.68
C CYS A 147 7.26 -9.54 -18.16
N GLY A 148 6.27 -9.16 -18.97
CA GLY A 148 4.88 -9.07 -18.59
C GLY A 148 4.54 -7.89 -17.67
N ASN A 149 5.50 -7.00 -17.39
CA ASN A 149 5.30 -5.85 -16.52
C ASN A 149 4.86 -4.60 -17.28
N TYR A 150 4.22 -3.68 -16.55
CA TYR A 150 3.89 -2.35 -17.03
C TYR A 150 4.88 -1.32 -16.47
N GLY A 151 5.21 -0.31 -17.25
CA GLY A 151 6.06 0.79 -16.83
C GLY A 151 5.41 1.68 -15.79
N SER A 152 4.08 1.83 -15.89
CA SER A 152 3.28 2.63 -14.97
C SER A 152 1.95 1.95 -14.68
N VAL A 153 1.51 1.99 -13.41
CA VAL A 153 0.20 1.54 -12.95
C VAL A 153 -0.39 2.60 -12.05
N ILE A 154 -1.45 3.27 -12.53
CA ILE A 154 -2.01 4.49 -11.93
C ILE A 154 -3.45 4.25 -11.50
N GLY A 155 -3.83 4.79 -10.35
CA GLY A 155 -5.20 4.69 -9.85
C GLY A 155 -5.33 3.63 -8.76
N ALA A 156 -4.63 3.84 -7.64
CA ALA A 156 -4.65 2.97 -6.47
C ALA A 156 -5.79 3.30 -5.50
N ASN A 157 -6.17 4.57 -5.37
CA ASN A 157 -7.07 5.06 -4.32
C ASN A 157 -8.35 5.73 -4.88
N PRO A 158 -9.51 5.51 -4.22
CA PRO A 158 -9.73 4.52 -3.17
C PRO A 158 -9.47 3.10 -3.68
N ALA A 159 -9.07 2.20 -2.78
CA ALA A 159 -8.82 0.82 -3.15
C ALA A 159 -10.16 0.06 -3.35
N TYR A 160 -10.25 -0.73 -4.41
CA TYR A 160 -11.31 -1.72 -4.62
C TYR A 160 -10.71 -3.12 -4.63
N LEU A 161 -11.25 -4.01 -3.82
CA LEU A 161 -10.75 -5.36 -3.61
C LEU A 161 -11.77 -6.39 -4.10
N GLN A 162 -11.29 -7.47 -4.68
CA GLN A 162 -12.14 -8.59 -5.12
C GLN A 162 -12.56 -9.47 -3.93
N VAL A 163 -13.18 -8.84 -2.93
CA VAL A 163 -13.73 -9.49 -1.74
C VAL A 163 -15.11 -8.95 -1.45
N VAL A 164 -15.97 -9.78 -0.87
CA VAL A 164 -17.33 -9.41 -0.49
C VAL A 164 -17.41 -9.05 1.00
N GLU A 165 -16.72 -9.84 1.81
CA GLU A 165 -16.73 -9.72 3.26
C GLU A 165 -15.59 -8.84 3.76
N PRO A 166 -15.74 -8.19 4.94
CA PRO A 166 -14.65 -7.48 5.58
C PRO A 166 -13.40 -8.36 5.76
N LEU A 167 -12.25 -7.78 5.49
CA LEU A 167 -10.97 -8.45 5.70
C LEU A 167 -10.81 -8.83 7.17
N LYS A 168 -10.29 -10.02 7.42
CA LYS A 168 -9.93 -10.48 8.75
C LYS A 168 -8.88 -9.56 9.39
N ASP A 169 -8.76 -9.64 10.70
CA ASP A 169 -7.71 -8.94 11.46
C ASP A 169 -6.32 -9.36 10.97
N GLY A 170 -5.56 -8.43 10.39
CA GLY A 170 -4.28 -8.72 9.77
C GLY A 170 -3.83 -7.67 8.76
N PHE A 171 -2.68 -7.94 8.17
CA PHE A 171 -2.05 -7.13 7.13
C PHE A 171 -2.05 -7.90 5.81
N TYR A 172 -2.35 -7.18 4.73
CA TYR A 172 -2.41 -7.68 3.37
C TYR A 172 -1.67 -6.73 2.44
N ARG A 173 -1.29 -7.22 1.28
CA ARG A 173 -0.82 -6.39 0.17
C ARG A 173 -1.70 -6.60 -1.06
N SER A 174 -1.80 -5.60 -1.91
CA SER A 174 -2.40 -5.80 -3.23
C SER A 174 -1.53 -6.73 -4.09
N ASP A 175 -2.18 -7.50 -4.95
CA ASP A 175 -1.53 -8.29 -6.02
C ASP A 175 -0.96 -7.39 -7.14
N ILE A 176 -1.43 -6.14 -7.23
CA ILE A 176 -0.98 -5.15 -8.20
C ILE A 176 0.02 -4.20 -7.53
N LEU A 177 1.11 -3.90 -8.25
CA LEU A 177 2.11 -2.91 -7.87
C LEU A 177 1.77 -1.57 -8.51
N PHE A 178 1.60 -0.53 -7.71
CA PHE A 178 1.24 0.82 -8.14
C PHE A 178 2.44 1.76 -8.15
N GLY A 179 2.47 2.68 -9.09
CA GLY A 179 3.54 3.65 -9.28
C GLY A 179 4.14 3.59 -10.68
N SER A 180 5.33 4.13 -10.85
CA SER A 180 6.02 4.20 -12.14
C SER A 180 7.47 3.76 -12.03
N GLY A 181 7.98 3.12 -13.08
CA GLY A 181 9.36 2.66 -13.19
C GLY A 181 9.73 1.66 -12.09
N ASP A 182 10.88 1.88 -11.47
CA ASP A 182 11.41 1.04 -10.39
C ASP A 182 10.76 1.32 -9.02
N ASN A 183 9.90 2.35 -8.91
CA ASN A 183 9.25 2.77 -7.66
C ASN A 183 7.84 2.19 -7.48
N LYS A 184 7.51 1.13 -8.22
CA LYS A 184 6.22 0.43 -8.06
C LYS A 184 6.23 -0.43 -6.82
N ASN A 185 5.17 -0.25 -6.00
CA ASN A 185 4.99 -1.02 -4.76
C ASN A 185 3.54 -1.45 -4.60
N PRO A 186 3.28 -2.55 -3.88
CA PRO A 186 1.91 -2.92 -3.55
C PRO A 186 1.33 -1.94 -2.52
N LEU A 187 0.00 -1.79 -2.52
CA LEU A 187 -0.67 -1.17 -1.39
C LEU A 187 -0.56 -2.09 -0.17
N ILE A 188 -0.29 -1.52 1.00
CA ILE A 188 -0.53 -2.21 2.26
C ILE A 188 -1.97 -1.98 2.65
N ILE A 189 -2.67 -3.06 3.00
CA ILE A 189 -4.08 -3.06 3.35
C ILE A 189 -4.23 -3.75 4.69
N VAL A 190 -5.13 -3.24 5.54
CA VAL A 190 -5.40 -3.79 6.86
C VAL A 190 -6.89 -4.03 7.06
N GLY A 191 -7.22 -5.04 7.85
CA GLY A 191 -8.60 -5.28 8.29
C GLY A 191 -9.14 -4.15 9.16
N ILE A 192 -10.46 -4.09 9.32
CA ILE A 192 -11.15 -3.05 10.11
C ILE A 192 -10.68 -3.08 11.57
N ASP A 193 -10.58 -4.28 12.14
CA ASP A 193 -10.13 -4.47 13.52
C ASP A 193 -8.66 -4.10 13.69
N THR A 194 -7.83 -4.44 12.70
CA THR A 194 -6.40 -4.08 12.69
C THR A 194 -6.22 -2.57 12.78
N LYS A 195 -6.95 -1.79 11.96
CA LYS A 195 -6.91 -0.33 12.05
C LYS A 195 -7.28 0.18 13.44
N SER A 196 -8.33 -0.39 14.05
CA SER A 196 -8.79 -0.03 15.38
C SER A 196 -7.71 -0.29 16.44
N LYS A 197 -7.08 -1.47 16.39
CA LYS A 197 -5.98 -1.86 17.29
C LYS A 197 -4.75 -0.96 17.12
N LEU A 198 -4.36 -0.64 15.88
CA LEU A 198 -3.24 0.27 15.57
C LEU A 198 -3.47 1.67 16.17
N ARG A 199 -4.71 2.18 16.08
CA ARG A 199 -5.09 3.46 16.68
C ARG A 199 -5.04 3.43 18.21
N ILE A 200 -5.56 2.38 18.84
CA ILE A 200 -5.54 2.18 20.31
C ILE A 200 -4.09 2.13 20.81
N ALA A 201 -3.19 1.49 20.07
CA ALA A 201 -1.77 1.42 20.40
C ALA A 201 -1.04 2.77 20.27
N LYS A 202 -1.73 3.82 19.80
CA LYS A 202 -1.18 5.17 19.62
C LYS A 202 0.11 5.19 18.80
N LEU A 203 0.14 4.37 17.75
CA LEU A 203 1.25 4.38 16.79
C LEU A 203 1.18 5.64 15.93
N LYS A 204 2.34 6.24 15.65
CA LYS A 204 2.47 7.52 14.96
C LYS A 204 2.79 7.35 13.48
N GLY A 205 2.38 8.32 12.66
CA GLY A 205 2.74 8.36 11.24
C GLY A 205 1.81 7.53 10.33
N LEU A 206 0.76 6.89 10.87
CA LEU A 206 -0.14 6.05 10.12
C LEU A 206 -1.19 6.88 9.37
N VAL A 207 -1.29 6.67 8.07
CA VAL A 207 -2.30 7.25 7.19
C VAL A 207 -3.22 6.13 6.70
N PHE A 208 -4.53 6.32 6.81
CA PHE A 208 -5.51 5.32 6.39
C PHE A 208 -6.42 5.88 5.29
N GLY A 209 -6.57 5.14 4.21
CA GLY A 209 -7.59 5.35 3.19
C GLY A 209 -8.63 4.22 3.22
N PRO A 210 -9.87 4.43 2.75
CA PRO A 210 -10.85 3.36 2.67
C PRO A 210 -10.49 2.33 1.60
N ALA A 211 -10.81 1.04 1.88
CA ALA A 211 -10.78 -0.04 0.91
C ALA A 211 -12.17 -0.70 0.84
N TYR A 212 -12.71 -0.78 -0.37
CA TYR A 212 -14.06 -1.24 -0.64
C TYR A 212 -14.07 -2.61 -1.32
N GLY A 213 -15.04 -3.43 -1.02
CA GLY A 213 -15.25 -4.70 -1.69
C GLY A 213 -15.96 -4.52 -3.03
N SER A 214 -15.56 -5.30 -4.02
CA SER A 214 -16.20 -5.41 -5.34
C SER A 214 -17.08 -6.66 -5.37
N GLY A 215 -18.15 -6.64 -4.57
CA GLY A 215 -19.17 -7.68 -4.59
C GLY A 215 -20.17 -7.52 -5.75
#